data_0dc24602e9eee6eeb175ec0a77640ebe
#
_entry.id   0dc24602e9eee6eeb175ec0a77640ebe
#
_cell.length_a   1.000
_cell.length_b   1.000
_cell.length_c   1.000
_cell.angle_alpha   90.00
_cell.angle_beta   90.00
_cell.angle_gamma   90.00
#
_symmetry.space_group_name_H-M   'P 1'
#
loop_
_entity.id
_entity.type
_entity.pdbx_description
1 polymer ?
#
loop_
_entity_poly.entity_id
_entity_poly.type
_entity_poly.pdbx_seq_one_letter_code
_entity_poly.pdbx_strand_id
1 'polypeptide(L)'
;MSSIAQPPQHKHGELGQDKLGQDKLGQDKLGQSERGRELAVLISLMVALFCFSALIGIDTGITGIMLLGLGVALGAVFLLAQYGFSSVWRRFLETGALMGLSQQFFLIGLCAIAFLAAPIFGLSAKPTMAPVAVSLFLGALIFGIGMQLANGCGSGVLFTFGGGSGRMIFALPAFIVGSVIGSLIVPTALGWGSIGSIAIAGDFNPFGRWLANLILVFGVSGILFWLAKKRGETLASQTVLASICIAFLCWAVFFVSGHPWGVTFGFTLWGAKIAQAAGMPMSDFAFWQWAGPEAALNHSVLANASSVLNIGMIIGAAMIASWSGGLRRQNYPPLKQIAAAIIGGLIMGIGARLSFGCNIGAFLAGIASGSLHGWIWFVMAMSGSWIGIRLRPYFGF
;
A
#
# COMPACT_ATOMS: atom_id res chain seq x y z
N MET A 1 -1.31 20.26 89.01
CA MET A 1 -2.32 19.19 88.76
C MET A 1 -3.12 19.63 87.55
N SER A 2 -2.84 19.16 86.36
CA SER A 2 -3.74 19.19 85.23
C SER A 2 -3.26 18.12 84.24
N SER A 3 -4.08 17.11 84.10
CA SER A 3 -3.93 15.95 83.18
C SER A 3 -4.15 16.42 81.77
N ILE A 4 -3.15 16.19 80.86
CA ILE A 4 -3.27 16.40 79.42
C ILE A 4 -3.65 15.06 78.82
N ALA A 5 -4.89 14.97 78.28
CA ALA A 5 -5.37 13.83 77.51
C ALA A 5 -4.74 13.84 76.13
N GLN A 6 -4.19 12.67 75.66
CA GLN A 6 -3.72 12.45 74.32
C GLN A 6 -4.92 12.23 73.34
N PRO A 7 -4.86 12.76 72.09
CA PRO A 7 -5.91 12.48 71.10
C PRO A 7 -5.76 11.09 70.49
N PRO A 8 -6.83 10.49 69.96
CA PRO A 8 -6.81 9.14 69.41
C PRO A 8 -6.07 9.11 68.06
N GLN A 9 -5.17 8.14 67.91
CA GLN A 9 -4.48 7.83 66.63
C GLN A 9 -5.51 7.28 65.63
N HIS A 10 -5.73 8.03 64.55
CA HIS A 10 -6.56 7.59 63.46
C HIS A 10 -5.85 6.47 62.65
N LYS A 11 -6.52 5.32 62.54
CA LYS A 11 -6.19 4.21 61.60
C LYS A 11 -6.45 4.66 60.16
N HIS A 12 -5.51 5.37 59.53
CA HIS A 12 -5.60 5.76 58.13
C HIS A 12 -4.66 4.99 57.19
N GLY A 13 -3.96 3.94 57.66
CA GLY A 13 -2.95 3.21 56.88
C GLY A 13 -3.46 2.00 56.13
N GLU A 14 -4.53 1.33 56.55
CA GLU A 14 -4.93 0.03 55.93
C GLU A 14 -5.89 0.18 54.76
N LEU A 15 -6.75 1.20 54.71
CA LEU A 15 -7.70 1.45 53.63
C LEU A 15 -7.05 1.92 52.30
N GLY A 16 -5.82 2.45 52.36
CA GLY A 16 -5.09 2.91 51.17
C GLY A 16 -4.35 1.80 50.43
N GLN A 17 -3.88 0.80 51.17
CA GLN A 17 -3.13 -0.35 50.57
C GLN A 17 -4.04 -1.33 49.86
N ASP A 18 -5.25 -1.58 50.38
CA ASP A 18 -6.23 -2.47 49.74
C ASP A 18 -6.78 -1.91 48.44
N LYS A 19 -7.00 -0.59 48.33
CA LYS A 19 -7.42 0.04 47.06
C LYS A 19 -6.33 -0.02 45.98
N LEU A 20 -5.06 0.23 46.35
CA LEU A 20 -3.92 0.13 45.43
C LEU A 20 -3.68 -1.33 44.97
N GLY A 21 -3.94 -2.31 45.82
CA GLY A 21 -3.86 -3.74 45.48
C GLY A 21 -4.99 -4.16 44.53
N GLN A 22 -6.22 -3.69 44.76
CA GLN A 22 -7.36 -3.97 43.87
C GLN A 22 -7.24 -3.29 42.51
N ASP A 23 -6.70 -2.07 42.42
CA ASP A 23 -6.45 -1.37 41.19
C ASP A 23 -5.34 -2.07 40.36
N LYS A 24 -4.27 -2.56 40.99
CA LYS A 24 -3.22 -3.35 40.31
C LYS A 24 -3.74 -4.70 39.80
N LEU A 25 -4.52 -5.42 40.61
CA LEU A 25 -5.15 -6.69 40.22
C LEU A 25 -6.17 -6.48 39.08
N GLY A 26 -6.89 -5.36 39.06
CA GLY A 26 -7.78 -4.96 37.98
C GLY A 26 -7.02 -4.67 36.69
N GLN A 27 -5.91 -3.94 36.76
CA GLN A 27 -5.06 -3.65 35.62
C GLN A 27 -4.36 -4.91 35.05
N ASP A 28 -3.90 -5.82 35.93
CA ASP A 28 -3.30 -7.09 35.52
C ASP A 28 -4.32 -8.02 34.84
N LYS A 29 -5.54 -8.11 35.35
CA LYS A 29 -6.62 -8.89 34.74
C LYS A 29 -7.06 -8.32 33.39
N LEU A 30 -7.15 -6.99 33.26
CA LEU A 30 -7.41 -6.31 32.01
C LEU A 30 -6.28 -6.60 30.99
N GLY A 31 -5.03 -6.51 31.41
CA GLY A 31 -3.87 -6.83 30.56
C GLY A 31 -3.83 -8.29 30.10
N GLN A 32 -4.22 -9.25 30.97
CA GLN A 32 -4.29 -10.67 30.61
C GLN A 32 -5.45 -10.97 29.65
N SER A 33 -6.63 -10.39 29.88
CA SER A 33 -7.79 -10.52 28.99
C SER A 33 -7.49 -9.97 27.58
N GLU A 34 -6.77 -8.86 27.53
CA GLU A 34 -6.38 -8.22 26.27
C GLU A 34 -5.33 -9.02 25.49
N ARG A 35 -4.30 -9.55 26.16
CA ARG A 35 -3.32 -10.47 25.57
C ARG A 35 -3.99 -11.75 25.05
N GLY A 36 -4.97 -12.28 25.78
CA GLY A 36 -5.75 -13.44 25.32
C GLY A 36 -6.51 -13.16 24.03
N ARG A 37 -7.08 -11.95 23.91
CA ARG A 37 -7.79 -11.52 22.70
C ARG A 37 -6.85 -11.36 21.50
N GLU A 38 -5.67 -10.79 21.68
CA GLU A 38 -4.65 -10.65 20.63
C GLU A 38 -4.13 -12.00 20.16
N LEU A 39 -3.87 -12.92 21.10
CA LEU A 39 -3.48 -14.27 20.78
C LEU A 39 -4.57 -15.00 19.97
N ALA A 40 -5.83 -14.84 20.36
CA ALA A 40 -6.96 -15.41 19.61
C ALA A 40 -7.05 -14.86 18.19
N VAL A 41 -6.85 -13.55 17.98
CA VAL A 41 -6.78 -12.94 16.66
C VAL A 41 -5.60 -13.50 15.85
N LEU A 42 -4.42 -13.61 16.46
CA LEU A 42 -3.24 -14.16 15.80
C LEU A 42 -3.46 -15.62 15.37
N ILE A 43 -4.03 -16.46 16.25
CA ILE A 43 -4.38 -17.84 15.92
C ILE A 43 -5.39 -17.89 14.76
N SER A 44 -6.42 -17.04 14.81
CA SER A 44 -7.42 -16.97 13.73
C SER A 44 -6.80 -16.57 12.39
N LEU A 45 -5.83 -15.63 12.39
CA LEU A 45 -5.09 -15.24 11.19
C LEU A 45 -4.17 -16.36 10.68
N MET A 46 -3.56 -17.15 11.57
CA MET A 46 -2.76 -18.32 11.17
C MET A 46 -3.64 -19.40 10.55
N VAL A 47 -4.82 -19.66 11.12
CA VAL A 47 -5.80 -20.59 10.55
C VAL A 47 -6.28 -20.09 9.18
N ALA A 48 -6.61 -18.79 9.06
CA ALA A 48 -6.99 -18.21 7.79
C ALA A 48 -5.87 -18.35 6.74
N LEU A 49 -4.62 -18.07 7.13
CA LEU A 49 -3.46 -18.22 6.26
C LEU A 49 -3.31 -19.68 5.78
N PHE A 50 -3.47 -20.64 6.67
CA PHE A 50 -3.43 -22.06 6.32
C PHE A 50 -4.57 -22.44 5.35
N CYS A 51 -5.81 -22.02 5.62
CA CYS A 51 -6.95 -22.27 4.73
C CYS A 51 -6.75 -21.63 3.35
N PHE A 52 -6.30 -20.36 3.30
CA PHE A 52 -5.98 -19.71 2.03
C PHE A 52 -4.84 -20.40 1.29
N SER A 53 -3.79 -20.86 1.99
CA SER A 53 -2.70 -21.62 1.37
C SER A 53 -3.19 -22.91 0.75
N ALA A 54 -4.10 -23.62 1.42
CA ALA A 54 -4.68 -24.86 0.89
C ALA A 54 -5.55 -24.60 -0.36
N LEU A 55 -6.43 -23.59 -0.30
CA LEU A 55 -7.28 -23.22 -1.43
C LEU A 55 -6.47 -22.74 -2.64
N ILE A 56 -5.49 -21.87 -2.41
CA ILE A 56 -4.60 -21.36 -3.46
C ILE A 56 -3.76 -22.49 -4.05
N GLY A 57 -3.29 -23.41 -3.20
CA GLY A 57 -2.52 -24.57 -3.65
C GLY A 57 -3.28 -25.47 -4.61
N ILE A 58 -4.61 -25.58 -4.46
CA ILE A 58 -5.49 -26.30 -5.40
C ILE A 58 -5.59 -25.58 -6.75
N ASP A 59 -5.74 -24.24 -6.73
CA ASP A 59 -5.97 -23.44 -7.95
C ASP A 59 -4.67 -23.17 -8.74
N THR A 60 -3.56 -22.89 -8.05
CA THR A 60 -2.33 -22.36 -8.68
C THR A 60 -1.04 -23.07 -8.26
N GLY A 61 -1.15 -24.10 -7.42
CA GLY A 61 -0.01 -24.86 -6.94
C GLY A 61 0.95 -24.04 -6.06
N ILE A 62 2.21 -24.41 -6.09
CA ILE A 62 3.26 -23.80 -5.26
C ILE A 62 3.46 -22.32 -5.55
N THR A 63 3.27 -21.88 -6.79
CA THR A 63 3.46 -20.48 -7.21
C THR A 63 2.52 -19.55 -6.44
N GLY A 64 1.25 -19.90 -6.31
CA GLY A 64 0.29 -19.10 -5.55
C GLY A 64 0.59 -19.07 -4.06
N ILE A 65 1.03 -20.19 -3.48
CA ILE A 65 1.46 -20.26 -2.07
C ILE A 65 2.67 -19.35 -1.82
N MET A 66 3.65 -19.35 -2.74
CA MET A 66 4.79 -18.43 -2.68
C MET A 66 4.35 -16.96 -2.73
N LEU A 67 3.43 -16.61 -3.65
CA LEU A 67 2.88 -15.25 -3.76
C LEU A 67 2.13 -14.84 -2.49
N LEU A 68 1.37 -15.73 -1.88
CA LEU A 68 0.71 -15.46 -0.60
C LEU A 68 1.74 -15.16 0.50
N GLY A 69 2.77 -15.97 0.63
CA GLY A 69 3.87 -15.75 1.58
C GLY A 69 4.60 -14.43 1.35
N LEU A 70 4.89 -14.09 0.09
CA LEU A 70 5.48 -12.81 -0.29
C LEU A 70 4.54 -11.63 0.05
N GLY A 71 3.23 -11.78 -0.15
CA GLY A 71 2.24 -10.80 0.28
C GLY A 71 2.26 -10.59 1.79
N VAL A 72 2.29 -11.67 2.58
CA VAL A 72 2.39 -11.61 4.05
C VAL A 72 3.67 -10.87 4.48
N ALA A 73 4.80 -11.18 3.88
CA ALA A 73 6.07 -10.51 4.17
C ALA A 73 6.02 -9.02 3.80
N LEU A 74 5.47 -8.66 2.63
CA LEU A 74 5.26 -7.27 2.24
C LEU A 74 4.41 -6.53 3.26
N GLY A 75 3.25 -7.08 3.65
CA GLY A 75 2.36 -6.48 4.64
C GLY A 75 3.04 -6.24 5.98
N ALA A 76 3.81 -7.22 6.45
CA ALA A 76 4.59 -7.12 7.68
C ALA A 76 5.65 -6.01 7.60
N VAL A 77 6.47 -5.98 6.56
CA VAL A 77 7.53 -4.97 6.38
C VAL A 77 6.95 -3.57 6.23
N PHE A 78 5.90 -3.39 5.41
CA PHE A 78 5.25 -2.09 5.24
C PHE A 78 4.67 -1.55 6.54
N LEU A 79 4.04 -2.40 7.35
CA LEU A 79 3.47 -1.97 8.64
C LEU A 79 4.57 -1.68 9.67
N LEU A 80 5.56 -2.55 9.82
CA LEU A 80 6.67 -2.36 10.76
C LEU A 80 7.46 -1.10 10.48
N ALA A 81 7.77 -0.86 9.21
CA ALA A 81 8.55 0.31 8.79
C ALA A 81 7.70 1.58 8.63
N GLN A 82 6.37 1.48 8.70
CA GLN A 82 5.44 2.57 8.36
C GLN A 82 5.79 3.20 6.99
N TYR A 83 6.15 2.33 6.02
CA TYR A 83 6.66 2.76 4.71
C TYR A 83 5.53 3.26 3.81
N GLY A 84 5.23 4.55 3.90
CA GLY A 84 4.11 5.17 3.19
C GLY A 84 4.56 6.11 2.07
N PHE A 85 3.97 5.97 0.86
CA PHE A 85 4.20 6.91 -0.23
C PHE A 85 3.45 8.24 -0.01
N SER A 86 2.20 8.17 0.43
CA SER A 86 1.34 9.35 0.61
C SER A 86 1.86 10.30 1.70
N SER A 87 2.34 9.76 2.82
CA SER A 87 2.88 10.55 3.93
C SER A 87 4.19 11.26 3.57
N VAL A 88 5.06 10.58 2.82
CA VAL A 88 6.32 11.16 2.33
C VAL A 88 6.05 12.31 1.37
N TRP A 89 5.12 12.13 0.41
CA TRP A 89 4.77 13.18 -0.54
C TRP A 89 4.11 14.38 0.13
N ARG A 90 3.23 14.13 1.10
CA ARG A 90 2.63 15.20 1.89
C ARG A 90 3.71 15.98 2.64
N ARG A 91 4.61 15.29 3.35
CA ARG A 91 5.69 15.95 4.08
C ARG A 91 6.59 16.77 3.16
N PHE A 92 6.90 16.27 1.96
CA PHE A 92 7.64 17.03 0.96
C PHE A 92 6.89 18.30 0.54
N LEU A 93 5.60 18.20 0.21
CA LEU A 93 4.79 19.31 -0.28
C LEU A 93 4.49 20.36 0.80
N GLU A 94 4.42 19.96 2.07
CA GLU A 94 4.14 20.84 3.20
C GLU A 94 5.41 21.48 3.77
N THR A 95 6.51 20.74 3.85
CA THR A 95 7.73 21.19 4.57
C THR A 95 8.97 21.25 3.69
N GLY A 96 8.91 20.77 2.46
CA GLY A 96 10.06 20.65 1.57
C GLY A 96 11.02 19.51 1.92
N ALA A 97 10.65 18.57 2.82
CA ALA A 97 11.52 17.47 3.23
C ALA A 97 11.80 16.50 2.08
N LEU A 98 13.07 16.25 1.79
CA LEU A 98 13.54 15.53 0.61
C LEU A 98 13.99 14.09 0.91
N MET A 99 14.38 13.80 2.15
CA MET A 99 14.96 12.50 2.52
C MET A 99 14.02 11.32 2.19
N GLY A 100 12.73 11.47 2.45
CA GLY A 100 11.75 10.42 2.15
C GLY A 100 11.61 10.15 0.66
N LEU A 101 11.64 11.19 -0.19
CA LEU A 101 11.64 11.03 -1.66
C LEU A 101 12.91 10.34 -2.14
N SER A 102 14.08 10.73 -1.62
CA SER A 102 15.34 10.06 -1.91
C SER A 102 15.25 8.55 -1.64
N GLN A 103 14.67 8.16 -0.50
CA GLN A 103 14.49 6.75 -0.14
C GLN A 103 13.54 6.00 -1.09
N GLN A 104 12.49 6.66 -1.58
CA GLN A 104 11.60 6.05 -2.59
C GLN A 104 12.32 5.83 -3.92
N PHE A 105 13.10 6.80 -4.40
CA PHE A 105 13.92 6.62 -5.61
C PHE A 105 15.04 5.61 -5.40
N PHE A 106 15.62 5.50 -4.21
CA PHE A 106 16.56 4.44 -3.86
C PHE A 106 15.90 3.04 -3.99
N LEU A 107 14.71 2.86 -3.41
CA LEU A 107 13.92 1.63 -3.56
C LEU A 107 13.65 1.31 -5.03
N ILE A 108 13.24 2.31 -5.83
CA ILE A 108 12.97 2.14 -7.26
C ILE A 108 14.25 1.72 -8.01
N GLY A 109 15.39 2.32 -7.68
CA GLY A 109 16.68 1.95 -8.25
C GLY A 109 17.07 0.50 -7.95
N LEU A 110 16.86 0.06 -6.71
CA LEU A 110 17.06 -1.34 -6.35
C LEU A 110 16.12 -2.27 -7.14
N CYS A 111 14.84 -1.93 -7.31
CA CYS A 111 13.92 -2.72 -8.12
C CYS A 111 14.36 -2.77 -9.60
N ALA A 112 14.86 -1.65 -10.15
CA ALA A 112 15.31 -1.55 -11.54
C ALA A 112 16.49 -2.49 -11.86
N ILE A 113 17.33 -2.80 -10.87
CA ILE A 113 18.45 -3.75 -11.03
C ILE A 113 17.92 -5.08 -11.58
N ALA A 114 16.88 -5.66 -10.98
CA ALA A 114 16.36 -6.95 -11.40
C ALA A 114 15.40 -6.86 -12.58
N PHE A 115 14.51 -5.86 -12.59
CA PHE A 115 13.46 -5.76 -13.62
C PHE A 115 14.04 -5.55 -15.02
N LEU A 116 15.06 -4.71 -15.15
CA LEU A 116 15.70 -4.44 -16.42
C LEU A 116 16.83 -5.43 -16.76
N ALA A 117 17.34 -6.18 -15.78
CA ALA A 117 18.30 -7.26 -16.04
C ALA A 117 17.62 -8.51 -16.61
N ALA A 118 16.36 -8.78 -16.30
CA ALA A 118 15.66 -9.98 -16.76
C ALA A 118 15.71 -10.18 -18.28
N PRO A 119 15.44 -9.18 -19.14
CA PRO A 119 15.58 -9.33 -20.58
C PRO A 119 17.02 -9.56 -21.04
N ILE A 120 18.02 -9.05 -20.31
CA ILE A 120 19.45 -9.24 -20.66
C ILE A 120 19.85 -10.72 -20.50
N PHE A 121 19.35 -11.34 -19.45
CA PHE A 121 19.63 -12.76 -19.15
C PHE A 121 18.61 -13.73 -19.77
N GLY A 122 17.72 -13.24 -20.65
CA GLY A 122 16.71 -14.08 -21.33
C GLY A 122 15.68 -14.68 -20.39
N LEU A 123 15.42 -14.06 -19.24
CA LEU A 123 14.42 -14.53 -18.29
C LEU A 123 13.00 -14.20 -18.80
N SER A 124 12.04 -15.06 -18.46
CA SER A 124 10.64 -14.94 -18.91
C SER A 124 9.89 -13.77 -18.28
N ALA A 125 10.35 -13.26 -17.14
CA ALA A 125 9.74 -12.14 -16.46
C ALA A 125 9.87 -10.83 -17.27
N LYS A 126 8.76 -10.09 -17.40
CA LYS A 126 8.68 -8.91 -18.28
C LYS A 126 8.50 -7.62 -17.46
N PRO A 127 9.32 -6.59 -17.70
CA PRO A 127 9.12 -5.25 -17.16
C PRO A 127 7.75 -4.68 -17.56
N THR A 128 7.19 -3.80 -16.74
CA THR A 128 5.91 -3.14 -17.00
C THR A 128 6.09 -1.93 -17.91
N MET A 129 5.42 -1.95 -19.04
CA MET A 129 5.33 -0.82 -19.97
C MET A 129 3.87 -0.40 -20.13
N ALA A 130 3.58 0.89 -20.05
CA ALA A 130 2.26 1.43 -20.31
C ALA A 130 2.32 2.62 -21.28
N PRO A 131 1.22 2.88 -22.03
CA PRO A 131 1.21 3.96 -22.98
C PRO A 131 1.20 5.33 -22.30
N VAL A 132 1.82 6.30 -22.93
CA VAL A 132 1.70 7.72 -22.60
C VAL A 132 0.43 8.24 -23.29
N ALA A 133 -0.65 8.29 -22.54
CA ALA A 133 -1.99 8.65 -23.01
C ALA A 133 -2.56 9.82 -22.21
N VAL A 134 -3.55 10.53 -22.76
CA VAL A 134 -4.26 11.59 -22.03
C VAL A 134 -4.87 11.06 -20.74
N SER A 135 -5.37 9.81 -20.75
CA SER A 135 -5.89 9.13 -19.58
C SER A 135 -4.86 9.01 -18.44
N LEU A 136 -3.58 8.82 -18.78
CA LEU A 136 -2.48 8.75 -17.80
C LEU A 136 -2.37 10.06 -17.00
N PHE A 137 -2.39 11.21 -17.68
CA PHE A 137 -2.27 12.52 -17.03
C PHE A 137 -3.44 12.78 -16.08
N LEU A 138 -4.66 12.61 -16.56
CA LEU A 138 -5.88 12.84 -15.77
C LEU A 138 -5.98 11.79 -14.63
N GLY A 139 -5.75 10.54 -14.94
CA GLY A 139 -5.83 9.45 -13.95
C GLY A 139 -4.82 9.62 -12.81
N ALA A 140 -3.57 9.95 -13.12
CA ALA A 140 -2.54 10.17 -12.09
C ALA A 140 -2.84 11.41 -11.25
N LEU A 141 -3.34 12.49 -11.86
CA LEU A 141 -3.74 13.72 -11.15
C LEU A 141 -4.84 13.43 -10.13
N ILE A 142 -5.94 12.81 -10.55
CA ILE A 142 -7.07 12.49 -9.64
C ILE A 142 -6.68 11.43 -8.60
N PHE A 143 -5.80 10.49 -8.95
CA PHE A 143 -5.23 9.54 -7.99
C PHE A 143 -4.48 10.26 -6.88
N GLY A 144 -3.65 11.24 -7.23
CA GLY A 144 -2.89 12.05 -6.26
C GLY A 144 -3.81 12.81 -5.29
N ILE A 145 -4.91 13.41 -5.79
CA ILE A 145 -5.92 14.05 -4.95
C ILE A 145 -6.52 13.04 -3.97
N GLY A 146 -7.01 11.92 -4.48
CA GLY A 146 -7.64 10.88 -3.68
C GLY A 146 -6.73 10.29 -2.62
N MET A 147 -5.45 10.09 -2.95
CA MET A 147 -4.43 9.56 -2.04
C MET A 147 -4.25 10.43 -0.79
N GLN A 148 -4.35 11.76 -0.90
CA GLN A 148 -4.23 12.67 0.23
C GLN A 148 -5.53 12.74 1.05
N LEU A 149 -6.69 12.65 0.41
CA LEU A 149 -7.98 12.61 1.09
C LEU A 149 -8.19 11.30 1.85
N ALA A 150 -7.90 10.15 1.22
CA ALA A 150 -7.97 8.85 1.89
C ALA A 150 -6.88 8.65 2.95
N ASN A 151 -5.82 9.46 2.94
CA ASN A 151 -4.64 9.34 3.80
C ASN A 151 -3.87 8.02 3.59
N GLY A 152 -3.89 7.48 2.37
CA GLY A 152 -3.19 6.25 2.00
C GLY A 152 -3.12 6.09 0.48
N CYS A 153 -2.05 5.48 0.00
CA CYS A 153 -1.92 5.05 -1.40
C CYS A 153 -2.50 3.63 -1.59
N GLY A 154 -2.38 3.03 -2.76
CA GLY A 154 -2.91 1.69 -3.00
C GLY A 154 -2.41 0.62 -2.03
N SER A 155 -1.10 0.49 -1.85
CA SER A 155 -0.52 -0.40 -0.83
C SER A 155 -0.78 0.10 0.59
N GLY A 156 -0.76 1.43 0.78
CA GLY A 156 -1.06 2.08 2.06
C GLY A 156 -2.43 1.71 2.60
N VAL A 157 -3.45 1.66 1.76
CA VAL A 157 -4.80 1.22 2.14
C VAL A 157 -4.78 -0.22 2.63
N LEU A 158 -4.05 -1.13 1.97
CA LEU A 158 -4.01 -2.56 2.35
C LEU A 158 -3.34 -2.77 3.72
N PHE A 159 -2.09 -2.30 3.89
CA PHE A 159 -1.39 -2.60 5.14
C PHE A 159 -1.95 -1.83 6.33
N THR A 160 -2.50 -0.62 6.14
CA THR A 160 -3.15 0.10 7.23
C THR A 160 -4.55 -0.45 7.54
N PHE A 161 -5.27 -1.03 6.54
CA PHE A 161 -6.48 -1.80 6.78
C PHE A 161 -6.17 -3.04 7.63
N GLY A 162 -5.16 -3.85 7.23
CA GLY A 162 -4.69 -4.98 8.02
C GLY A 162 -4.19 -4.55 9.41
N GLY A 163 -3.53 -3.41 9.51
CA GLY A 163 -3.14 -2.76 10.78
C GLY A 163 -4.33 -2.26 11.61
N GLY A 164 -5.57 -2.45 11.11
CA GLY A 164 -6.82 -2.19 11.80
C GLY A 164 -7.27 -0.73 11.75
N SER A 165 -6.83 0.10 10.82
CA SER A 165 -7.26 1.51 10.70
C SER A 165 -8.75 1.64 10.40
N GLY A 166 -9.53 2.24 11.32
CA GLY A 166 -10.96 2.46 11.16
C GLY A 166 -11.33 3.30 9.91
N ARG A 167 -10.43 4.16 9.43
CA ARG A 167 -10.61 4.92 8.18
C ARG A 167 -10.55 4.02 6.95
N MET A 168 -9.66 3.02 6.94
CA MET A 168 -9.45 2.16 5.79
C MET A 168 -10.59 1.17 5.57
N ILE A 169 -11.44 0.94 6.58
CA ILE A 169 -12.70 0.19 6.44
C ILE A 169 -13.62 0.85 5.41
N PHE A 170 -13.55 2.18 5.28
CA PHE A 170 -14.33 2.94 4.32
C PHE A 170 -13.56 3.21 3.01
N ALA A 171 -12.25 3.46 3.11
CA ALA A 171 -11.43 3.78 1.93
C ALA A 171 -11.25 2.58 0.99
N LEU A 172 -11.04 1.37 1.53
CA LEU A 172 -10.80 0.18 0.71
C LEU A 172 -12.01 -0.23 -0.14
N PRO A 173 -13.24 -0.37 0.42
CA PRO A 173 -14.42 -0.63 -0.41
C PRO A 173 -14.69 0.44 -1.44
N ALA A 174 -14.51 1.73 -1.09
CA ALA A 174 -14.67 2.83 -2.03
C ALA A 174 -13.63 2.76 -3.16
N PHE A 175 -12.39 2.37 -2.86
CA PHE A 175 -11.34 2.15 -3.86
C PHE A 175 -11.71 1.00 -4.81
N ILE A 176 -12.25 -0.10 -4.28
CA ILE A 176 -12.73 -1.23 -5.07
C ILE A 176 -13.83 -0.78 -6.04
N VAL A 177 -14.86 -0.07 -5.56
CA VAL A 177 -15.93 0.47 -6.38
C VAL A 177 -15.40 1.42 -7.45
N GLY A 178 -14.53 2.38 -7.06
CA GLY A 178 -13.89 3.30 -8.00
C GLY A 178 -13.06 2.57 -9.07
N SER A 179 -12.40 1.47 -8.72
CA SER A 179 -11.63 0.67 -9.66
C SER A 179 -12.51 -0.03 -10.70
N VAL A 180 -13.70 -0.49 -10.30
CA VAL A 180 -14.69 -1.03 -11.26
C VAL A 180 -15.18 0.07 -12.20
N ILE A 181 -15.61 1.21 -11.65
CA ILE A 181 -16.03 2.35 -12.47
C ILE A 181 -14.91 2.76 -13.45
N GLY A 182 -13.69 2.87 -12.97
CA GLY A 182 -12.53 3.17 -13.80
C GLY A 182 -12.33 2.15 -14.92
N SER A 183 -12.56 0.85 -14.68
CA SER A 183 -12.45 -0.19 -15.71
C SER A 183 -13.47 0.00 -16.85
N LEU A 184 -14.65 0.52 -16.55
CA LEU A 184 -15.67 0.83 -17.57
C LEU A 184 -15.28 2.03 -18.41
N ILE A 185 -14.55 2.99 -17.85
CA ILE A 185 -14.15 4.24 -18.51
C ILE A 185 -12.86 4.04 -19.37
N VAL A 186 -11.95 3.18 -18.96
CA VAL A 186 -10.62 2.98 -19.62
C VAL A 186 -10.72 2.76 -21.13
N PRO A 187 -11.60 1.89 -21.69
CA PRO A 187 -11.67 1.69 -23.13
C PRO A 187 -11.93 2.98 -23.91
N THR A 188 -12.86 3.82 -23.43
CA THR A 188 -13.14 5.13 -24.01
C THR A 188 -11.99 6.10 -23.79
N ALA A 189 -11.38 6.09 -22.61
CA ALA A 189 -10.31 7.01 -22.25
C ALA A 189 -9.02 6.79 -23.07
N LEU A 190 -8.74 5.57 -23.52
CA LEU A 190 -7.65 5.26 -24.44
C LEU A 190 -7.86 5.93 -25.81
N GLY A 191 -9.11 6.15 -26.21
CA GLY A 191 -9.46 6.88 -27.42
C GLY A 191 -9.20 8.39 -27.36
N TRP A 192 -8.93 8.98 -26.19
CA TRP A 192 -8.63 10.41 -26.04
C TRP A 192 -7.26 10.82 -26.61
N GLY A 193 -6.45 9.86 -27.01
CA GLY A 193 -5.14 10.05 -27.62
C GLY A 193 -4.02 9.41 -26.81
N SER A 194 -3.10 8.79 -27.53
CA SER A 194 -1.92 8.11 -26.96
C SER A 194 -0.77 8.15 -27.99
N ILE A 195 0.44 8.31 -27.48
CA ILE A 195 1.67 8.21 -28.29
C ILE A 195 2.37 6.85 -28.10
N GLY A 196 1.68 5.89 -27.49
CA GLY A 196 2.18 4.54 -27.24
C GLY A 196 3.10 4.44 -26.02
N SER A 197 3.69 3.27 -25.86
CA SER A 197 4.61 2.99 -24.75
C SER A 197 6.03 3.40 -25.12
N ILE A 198 6.65 4.27 -24.33
CA ILE A 198 7.99 4.81 -24.55
C ILE A 198 8.92 4.27 -23.47
N ALA A 199 9.99 3.60 -23.92
CA ALA A 199 11.08 3.18 -23.05
C ALA A 199 12.13 4.29 -22.95
N ILE A 200 12.56 4.60 -21.72
CA ILE A 200 13.72 5.49 -21.51
C ILE A 200 14.97 4.79 -22.06
N ALA A 201 15.77 5.52 -22.81
CA ALA A 201 16.94 4.98 -23.51
C ALA A 201 16.59 3.78 -24.43
N GLY A 202 15.43 3.84 -25.10
CA GLY A 202 14.91 2.76 -25.97
C GLY A 202 15.81 2.39 -27.11
N ASP A 203 16.58 3.35 -27.62
CA ASP A 203 17.52 3.17 -28.75
C ASP A 203 18.83 2.45 -28.35
N PHE A 204 19.12 2.33 -27.07
CA PHE A 204 20.25 1.57 -26.59
C PHE A 204 19.98 0.06 -26.60
N ASN A 205 21.05 -0.73 -26.66
CA ASN A 205 20.99 -2.17 -26.45
C ASN A 205 20.47 -2.46 -25.00
N PRO A 206 20.03 -3.70 -24.70
CA PRO A 206 19.46 -4.02 -23.39
C PRO A 206 20.36 -3.64 -22.21
N PHE A 207 21.68 -3.84 -22.32
CA PHE A 207 22.62 -3.47 -21.25
C PHE A 207 22.74 -1.94 -21.11
N GLY A 208 22.82 -1.22 -22.21
CA GLY A 208 22.86 0.24 -22.20
C GLY A 208 21.59 0.86 -21.61
N ARG A 209 20.43 0.30 -21.92
CA ARG A 209 19.14 0.70 -21.30
C ARG A 209 19.13 0.46 -19.80
N TRP A 210 19.60 -0.71 -19.37
CA TRP A 210 19.73 -1.04 -17.95
C TRP A 210 20.61 -0.04 -17.23
N LEU A 211 21.82 0.21 -17.74
CA LEU A 211 22.79 1.13 -17.14
C LEU A 211 22.28 2.57 -17.12
N ALA A 212 21.71 3.07 -18.21
CA ALA A 212 21.16 4.43 -18.31
C ALA A 212 20.02 4.66 -17.30
N ASN A 213 19.12 3.69 -17.15
CA ASN A 213 18.04 3.79 -16.15
C ASN A 213 18.56 3.76 -14.72
N LEU A 214 19.56 2.92 -14.41
CA LEU A 214 20.18 2.90 -13.09
C LEU A 214 20.85 4.24 -12.76
N ILE A 215 21.63 4.79 -13.70
CA ILE A 215 22.26 6.10 -13.53
C ILE A 215 21.21 7.18 -13.30
N LEU A 216 20.13 7.19 -14.07
CA LEU A 216 19.06 8.17 -13.93
C LEU A 216 18.39 8.07 -12.54
N VAL A 217 17.95 6.88 -12.14
CA VAL A 217 17.15 6.68 -10.91
C VAL A 217 18.01 6.87 -9.66
N PHE A 218 19.23 6.28 -9.63
CA PHE A 218 20.14 6.48 -8.51
C PHE A 218 20.71 7.89 -8.48
N GLY A 219 20.88 8.54 -9.66
CA GLY A 219 21.26 9.94 -9.77
C GLY A 219 20.23 10.87 -9.13
N VAL A 220 18.94 10.67 -9.44
CA VAL A 220 17.84 11.41 -8.78
C VAL A 220 17.84 11.15 -7.28
N SER A 221 17.94 9.88 -6.85
CA SER A 221 18.03 9.54 -5.41
C SER A 221 19.19 10.24 -4.74
N GLY A 222 20.39 10.20 -5.36
CA GLY A 222 21.62 10.81 -4.82
C GLY A 222 21.53 12.33 -4.72
N ILE A 223 20.99 13.00 -5.74
CA ILE A 223 20.77 14.45 -5.73
C ILE A 223 19.81 14.83 -4.59
N LEU A 224 18.67 14.14 -4.48
CA LEU A 224 17.70 14.37 -3.41
C LEU A 224 18.33 14.13 -2.02
N PHE A 225 19.12 13.06 -1.88
CA PHE A 225 19.84 12.75 -0.65
C PHE A 225 20.83 13.87 -0.27
N TRP A 226 21.62 14.33 -1.22
CA TRP A 226 22.59 15.40 -1.00
C TRP A 226 21.91 16.72 -0.60
N LEU A 227 20.82 17.07 -1.29
CA LEU A 227 20.03 18.25 -0.94
C LEU A 227 19.39 18.12 0.45
N ALA A 228 18.85 16.93 0.80
CA ALA A 228 18.31 16.66 2.12
C ALA A 228 19.37 16.82 3.21
N LYS A 229 20.57 16.28 2.99
CA LYS A 229 21.69 16.43 3.92
C LYS A 229 22.11 17.89 4.12
N LYS A 230 22.14 18.69 3.04
CA LYS A 230 22.40 20.13 3.13
C LYS A 230 21.35 20.88 3.98
N ARG A 231 20.13 20.36 4.06
CA ARG A 231 19.03 20.89 4.89
C ARG A 231 19.05 20.35 6.32
N GLY A 232 20.04 19.54 6.70
CA GLY A 232 20.14 18.94 8.04
C GLY A 232 19.20 17.76 8.27
N GLU A 233 18.56 17.22 7.22
CA GLU A 233 17.69 16.04 7.36
C GLU A 233 18.51 14.80 7.73
N THR A 234 17.98 13.98 8.63
CA THR A 234 18.62 12.73 9.07
C THR A 234 18.03 11.54 8.34
N LEU A 235 18.90 10.59 7.99
CA LEU A 235 18.51 9.30 7.41
C LEU A 235 18.30 8.29 8.53
N ALA A 236 17.08 7.76 8.63
CA ALA A 236 16.79 6.67 9.55
C ALA A 236 17.26 5.34 8.96
N SER A 237 18.11 4.60 9.66
CA SER A 237 18.61 3.29 9.22
C SER A 237 17.49 2.28 8.98
N GLN A 238 16.42 2.36 9.76
CA GLN A 238 15.22 1.53 9.59
C GLN A 238 14.56 1.71 8.22
N THR A 239 14.53 2.96 7.69
CA THR A 239 13.95 3.24 6.37
C THR A 239 14.80 2.65 5.24
N VAL A 240 16.13 2.69 5.38
CA VAL A 240 17.05 2.06 4.41
C VAL A 240 16.87 0.55 4.39
N LEU A 241 16.87 -0.07 5.58
CA LEU A 241 16.66 -1.51 5.70
C LEU A 241 15.30 -1.91 5.12
N ALA A 242 14.24 -1.16 5.42
CA ALA A 242 12.93 -1.40 4.82
C ALA A 242 12.94 -1.30 3.29
N SER A 243 13.63 -0.30 2.72
CA SER A 243 13.77 -0.17 1.26
C SER A 243 14.46 -1.38 0.65
N ILE A 244 15.52 -1.89 1.27
CA ILE A 244 16.24 -3.09 0.82
C ILE A 244 15.34 -4.33 0.92
N CYS A 245 14.66 -4.53 2.05
CA CYS A 245 13.75 -5.66 2.23
C CYS A 245 12.59 -5.63 1.22
N ILE A 246 11.97 -4.46 1.01
CA ILE A 246 10.88 -4.28 0.03
C ILE A 246 11.39 -4.56 -1.38
N ALA A 247 12.58 -4.07 -1.75
CA ALA A 247 13.16 -4.32 -3.08
C ALA A 247 13.37 -5.82 -3.31
N PHE A 248 13.93 -6.53 -2.33
CA PHE A 248 14.13 -7.98 -2.40
C PHE A 248 12.80 -8.73 -2.57
N LEU A 249 11.77 -8.34 -1.80
CA LEU A 249 10.42 -8.92 -1.94
C LEU A 249 9.80 -8.59 -3.32
N CYS A 250 10.01 -7.38 -3.85
CA CYS A 250 9.59 -7.01 -5.20
C CYS A 250 10.30 -7.85 -6.28
N TRP A 251 11.59 -8.16 -6.11
CA TRP A 251 12.31 -9.07 -6.99
C TRP A 251 11.71 -10.48 -6.94
N ALA A 252 11.49 -11.00 -5.73
CA ALA A 252 10.88 -12.31 -5.56
C ALA A 252 9.50 -12.38 -6.23
N VAL A 253 8.64 -11.36 -6.02
CA VAL A 253 7.35 -11.26 -6.72
C VAL A 253 7.55 -11.25 -8.24
N PHE A 254 8.47 -10.44 -8.75
CA PHE A 254 8.75 -10.31 -10.18
C PHE A 254 9.13 -11.64 -10.83
N PHE A 255 10.01 -12.40 -10.20
CA PHE A 255 10.45 -13.70 -10.75
C PHE A 255 9.40 -14.80 -10.58
N VAL A 256 8.61 -14.77 -9.49
CA VAL A 256 7.57 -15.78 -9.23
C VAL A 256 6.34 -15.54 -10.09
N SER A 257 5.88 -14.29 -10.25
CA SER A 257 4.68 -13.96 -11.02
C SER A 257 4.95 -13.67 -12.51
N GLY A 258 6.22 -13.48 -12.90
CA GLY A 258 6.61 -13.10 -14.25
C GLY A 258 6.41 -11.63 -14.60
N HIS A 259 5.97 -10.80 -13.66
CA HIS A 259 5.74 -9.35 -13.84
C HIS A 259 5.94 -8.58 -12.53
N PRO A 260 6.23 -7.26 -12.58
CA PRO A 260 6.35 -6.44 -11.40
C PRO A 260 5.07 -6.44 -10.56
N TRP A 261 5.24 -6.26 -9.25
CA TRP A 261 4.13 -6.21 -8.31
C TRP A 261 3.10 -5.14 -8.69
N GLY A 262 1.83 -5.55 -8.73
CA GLY A 262 0.68 -4.68 -8.94
C GLY A 262 -0.38 -4.90 -7.88
N VAL A 263 -1.01 -3.83 -7.41
CA VAL A 263 -2.03 -3.87 -6.33
C VAL A 263 -3.44 -3.70 -6.91
N THR A 264 -3.60 -2.71 -7.79
CA THR A 264 -4.92 -2.15 -8.12
C THR A 264 -5.77 -3.03 -9.03
N PHE A 265 -5.15 -3.94 -9.79
CA PHE A 265 -5.93 -4.89 -10.58
C PHE A 265 -6.68 -5.89 -9.69
N GLY A 266 -6.09 -6.30 -8.56
CA GLY A 266 -6.79 -7.12 -7.56
C GLY A 266 -8.08 -6.46 -7.07
N PHE A 267 -8.05 -5.14 -6.78
CA PHE A 267 -9.26 -4.39 -6.37
C PHE A 267 -10.31 -4.37 -7.48
N THR A 268 -9.89 -4.15 -8.73
CA THR A 268 -10.80 -4.14 -9.88
C THR A 268 -11.48 -5.50 -10.04
N LEU A 269 -10.69 -6.58 -9.91
CA LEU A 269 -11.21 -7.95 -10.01
C LEU A 269 -12.18 -8.27 -8.86
N TRP A 270 -11.84 -7.90 -7.61
CA TRP A 270 -12.73 -8.13 -6.47
C TRP A 270 -14.09 -7.44 -6.68
N GLY A 271 -14.06 -6.17 -7.08
CA GLY A 271 -15.29 -5.42 -7.33
C GLY A 271 -16.09 -5.98 -8.53
N ALA A 272 -15.43 -6.38 -9.60
CA ALA A 272 -16.10 -6.98 -10.75
C ALA A 272 -16.76 -8.32 -10.42
N LYS A 273 -16.09 -9.17 -9.61
CA LYS A 273 -16.68 -10.42 -9.13
C LYS A 273 -17.89 -10.19 -8.23
N ILE A 274 -17.84 -9.18 -7.36
CA ILE A 274 -18.99 -8.79 -6.53
C ILE A 274 -20.12 -8.27 -7.41
N ALA A 275 -19.84 -7.42 -8.39
CA ALA A 275 -20.83 -6.89 -9.33
C ALA A 275 -21.45 -8.01 -10.17
N GLN A 276 -20.66 -8.96 -10.65
CA GLN A 276 -21.13 -10.13 -11.38
C GLN A 276 -22.05 -11.02 -10.50
N ALA A 277 -21.68 -11.24 -9.25
CA ALA A 277 -22.53 -11.98 -8.30
C ALA A 277 -23.85 -11.25 -7.98
N ALA A 278 -23.86 -9.91 -8.10
CA ALA A 278 -25.06 -9.08 -7.98
C ALA A 278 -25.89 -9.01 -9.28
N GLY A 279 -25.53 -9.78 -10.32
CA GLY A 279 -26.29 -9.88 -11.59
C GLY A 279 -25.85 -8.86 -12.65
N MET A 280 -24.77 -8.10 -12.45
CA MET A 280 -24.26 -7.19 -13.49
C MET A 280 -23.46 -8.00 -14.53
N PRO A 281 -23.75 -7.85 -15.85
CA PRO A 281 -23.05 -8.61 -16.90
C PRO A 281 -21.67 -8.00 -17.19
N MET A 282 -20.70 -8.25 -16.29
CA MET A 282 -19.36 -7.65 -16.40
C MET A 282 -18.62 -8.05 -17.67
N SER A 283 -18.88 -9.23 -18.21
CA SER A 283 -18.32 -9.73 -19.48
C SER A 283 -18.72 -8.91 -20.71
N ASP A 284 -19.81 -8.14 -20.64
CA ASP A 284 -20.31 -7.36 -21.79
C ASP A 284 -19.54 -6.02 -21.96
N PHE A 285 -18.79 -5.60 -20.94
CA PHE A 285 -18.01 -4.37 -21.01
C PHE A 285 -16.64 -4.61 -21.66
N ALA A 286 -16.24 -3.70 -22.56
CA ALA A 286 -15.07 -3.81 -23.41
C ALA A 286 -13.75 -4.09 -22.64
N PHE A 287 -13.54 -3.50 -21.46
CA PHE A 287 -12.36 -3.77 -20.64
C PHE A 287 -12.27 -5.26 -20.25
N TRP A 288 -13.40 -5.87 -19.92
CA TRP A 288 -13.50 -7.27 -19.49
C TRP A 288 -13.51 -8.28 -20.64
N GLN A 289 -13.45 -7.80 -21.89
CA GLN A 289 -13.25 -8.59 -23.11
C GLN A 289 -11.77 -8.63 -23.53
N TRP A 290 -10.88 -7.88 -22.89
CA TRP A 290 -9.46 -8.00 -23.14
C TRP A 290 -8.91 -9.28 -22.51
N ALA A 291 -7.98 -9.96 -23.21
CA ALA A 291 -7.50 -11.29 -22.86
C ALA A 291 -7.10 -11.48 -21.37
N GLY A 292 -6.40 -10.50 -20.79
CA GLY A 292 -5.98 -10.57 -19.38
C GLY A 292 -7.14 -10.42 -18.38
N PRO A 293 -7.94 -9.34 -18.46
CA PRO A 293 -9.15 -9.14 -17.65
C PRO A 293 -10.19 -10.25 -17.82
N GLU A 294 -10.43 -10.70 -19.05
CA GLU A 294 -11.37 -11.80 -19.36
C GLU A 294 -10.94 -13.10 -18.66
N ALA A 295 -9.70 -13.50 -18.83
CA ALA A 295 -9.14 -14.66 -18.16
C ALA A 295 -9.28 -14.56 -16.63
N ALA A 296 -8.97 -13.39 -16.05
CA ALA A 296 -9.12 -13.17 -14.61
C ALA A 296 -10.58 -13.20 -14.16
N LEU A 297 -11.51 -12.69 -14.97
CA LEU A 297 -12.95 -12.71 -14.67
C LEU A 297 -13.52 -14.14 -14.69
N ASN A 298 -12.99 -15.02 -15.54
CA ASN A 298 -13.46 -16.40 -15.68
C ASN A 298 -12.85 -17.37 -14.66
N HIS A 299 -11.73 -17.00 -14.03
CA HIS A 299 -11.05 -17.85 -13.05
C HIS A 299 -11.35 -17.41 -11.61
N SER A 300 -10.91 -18.19 -10.63
CA SER A 300 -10.95 -17.84 -9.21
C SER A 300 -10.18 -16.54 -8.92
N VAL A 301 -10.67 -15.74 -7.98
CA VAL A 301 -9.93 -14.58 -7.43
C VAL A 301 -8.56 -15.00 -6.90
N LEU A 302 -8.46 -16.22 -6.38
CA LEU A 302 -7.23 -16.78 -5.82
C LEU A 302 -6.24 -17.25 -6.89
N ALA A 303 -6.66 -17.35 -8.16
CA ALA A 303 -5.76 -17.59 -9.29
C ALA A 303 -5.04 -16.31 -9.77
N ASN A 304 -5.43 -15.13 -9.28
CA ASN A 304 -4.85 -13.87 -9.69
C ASN A 304 -3.74 -13.43 -8.73
N ALA A 305 -2.52 -13.24 -9.25
CA ALA A 305 -1.35 -12.86 -8.46
C ALA A 305 -1.54 -11.58 -7.63
N SER A 306 -2.16 -10.53 -8.20
CA SER A 306 -2.41 -9.27 -7.46
C SER A 306 -3.39 -9.49 -6.31
N SER A 307 -4.40 -10.33 -6.48
CA SER A 307 -5.37 -10.66 -5.43
C SER A 307 -4.72 -11.44 -4.29
N VAL A 308 -3.92 -12.44 -4.62
CA VAL A 308 -3.21 -13.29 -3.63
C VAL A 308 -2.23 -12.43 -2.81
N LEU A 309 -1.44 -11.59 -3.48
CA LEU A 309 -0.51 -10.66 -2.83
C LEU A 309 -1.24 -9.66 -1.91
N ASN A 310 -2.38 -9.11 -2.36
CA ASN A 310 -3.18 -8.18 -1.57
C ASN A 310 -3.77 -8.83 -0.32
N ILE A 311 -4.31 -10.04 -0.43
CA ILE A 311 -4.82 -10.84 0.71
C ILE A 311 -3.68 -11.13 1.68
N GLY A 312 -2.54 -11.62 1.18
CA GLY A 312 -1.35 -11.85 1.99
C GLY A 312 -0.90 -10.59 2.72
N MET A 313 -0.90 -9.43 2.03
CA MET A 313 -0.49 -8.16 2.63
C MET A 313 -1.40 -7.71 3.78
N ILE A 314 -2.72 -7.90 3.64
CA ILE A 314 -3.67 -7.63 4.74
C ILE A 314 -3.39 -8.56 5.93
N ILE A 315 -3.24 -9.87 5.68
CA ILE A 315 -2.98 -10.86 6.72
C ILE A 315 -1.65 -10.55 7.44
N GLY A 316 -0.56 -10.32 6.70
CA GLY A 316 0.75 -10.03 7.28
C GLY A 316 0.76 -8.76 8.13
N ALA A 317 0.11 -7.70 7.67
CA ALA A 317 -0.07 -6.48 8.44
C ALA A 317 -0.92 -6.73 9.71
N ALA A 318 -2.01 -7.50 9.60
CA ALA A 318 -2.85 -7.84 10.75
C ALA A 318 -2.10 -8.68 11.81
N MET A 319 -1.24 -9.62 11.37
CA MET A 319 -0.40 -10.41 12.28
C MET A 319 0.56 -9.51 13.07
N ILE A 320 1.23 -8.57 12.41
CA ILE A 320 2.12 -7.61 13.06
C ILE A 320 1.35 -6.68 14.01
N ALA A 321 0.18 -6.19 13.59
CA ALA A 321 -0.66 -5.34 14.42
C ALA A 321 -1.16 -6.07 15.68
N SER A 322 -1.53 -7.34 15.56
CA SER A 322 -1.91 -8.19 16.70
C SER A 322 -0.74 -8.40 17.66
N TRP A 323 0.43 -8.71 17.12
CA TRP A 323 1.64 -8.90 17.95
C TRP A 323 2.02 -7.64 18.72
N SER A 324 1.99 -6.48 18.04
CA SER A 324 2.44 -5.20 18.62
C SER A 324 1.39 -4.47 19.48
N GLY A 325 0.21 -5.04 19.66
CA GLY A 325 -0.91 -4.38 20.35
C GLY A 325 -1.48 -3.19 19.58
N GLY A 326 -1.17 -3.09 18.28
CA GLY A 326 -1.60 -1.98 17.43
C GLY A 326 -3.10 -1.93 17.18
N LEU A 327 -3.79 -3.07 17.26
CA LEU A 327 -5.24 -3.15 17.08
C LEU A 327 -6.04 -2.47 18.20
N ARG A 328 -5.43 -2.22 19.35
CA ARG A 328 -6.09 -1.59 20.54
C ARG A 328 -6.29 -0.08 20.40
N ARG A 329 -5.50 0.60 19.58
CA ARG A 329 -5.41 2.07 19.53
C ARG A 329 -6.33 2.71 18.49
N GLN A 330 -7.39 2.03 18.10
CA GLN A 330 -8.22 2.46 16.99
C GLN A 330 -9.38 3.34 17.47
N ASN A 331 -9.28 4.62 17.19
CA ASN A 331 -10.40 5.55 17.29
C ASN A 331 -11.14 5.59 15.95
N TYR A 332 -12.47 5.49 16.00
CA TYR A 332 -13.28 5.74 14.80
C TYR A 332 -13.08 7.19 14.34
N PRO A 333 -12.78 7.40 13.05
CA PRO A 333 -12.58 8.74 12.54
C PRO A 333 -13.90 9.54 12.57
N PRO A 334 -13.84 10.88 12.71
CA PRO A 334 -15.01 11.75 12.57
C PRO A 334 -15.67 11.58 11.21
N LEU A 335 -16.99 11.85 11.12
CA LEU A 335 -17.76 11.68 9.89
C LEU A 335 -17.16 12.40 8.68
N LYS A 336 -16.62 13.60 8.86
CA LYS A 336 -15.93 14.35 7.79
C LYS A 336 -14.72 13.56 7.23
N GLN A 337 -13.96 12.91 8.09
CA GLN A 337 -12.81 12.09 7.67
C GLN A 337 -13.25 10.76 7.03
N ILE A 338 -14.40 10.21 7.43
CA ILE A 338 -15.02 9.07 6.74
C ILE A 338 -15.42 9.47 5.32
N ALA A 339 -16.10 10.62 5.16
CA ALA A 339 -16.45 11.15 3.84
C ALA A 339 -15.21 11.36 2.96
N ALA A 340 -14.13 11.92 3.52
CA ALA A 340 -12.87 12.07 2.79
C ALA A 340 -12.27 10.72 2.38
N ALA A 341 -12.36 9.69 3.23
CA ALA A 341 -11.87 8.35 2.94
C ALA A 341 -12.68 7.69 1.79
N ILE A 342 -14.00 7.85 1.80
CA ILE A 342 -14.88 7.33 0.73
C ILE A 342 -14.60 8.06 -0.59
N ILE A 343 -14.63 9.39 -0.59
CA ILE A 343 -14.36 10.19 -1.79
C ILE A 343 -12.94 9.90 -2.30
N GLY A 344 -11.95 9.93 -1.42
CA GLY A 344 -10.55 9.66 -1.75
C GLY A 344 -10.35 8.26 -2.30
N GLY A 345 -10.95 7.24 -1.69
CA GLY A 345 -10.92 5.86 -2.17
C GLY A 345 -11.53 5.74 -3.58
N LEU A 346 -12.72 6.29 -3.78
CA LEU A 346 -13.44 6.23 -5.05
C LEU A 346 -12.62 6.85 -6.21
N ILE A 347 -12.13 8.08 -6.03
CA ILE A 347 -11.36 8.77 -7.08
C ILE A 347 -9.97 8.15 -7.27
N MET A 348 -9.34 7.57 -6.23
CA MET A 348 -8.14 6.76 -6.41
C MET A 348 -8.39 5.53 -7.27
N GLY A 349 -9.53 4.85 -7.10
CA GLY A 349 -9.89 3.69 -7.88
C GLY A 349 -10.03 4.00 -9.35
N ILE A 350 -10.77 5.05 -9.69
CA ILE A 350 -10.92 5.56 -11.05
C ILE A 350 -9.54 5.95 -11.60
N GLY A 351 -8.81 6.78 -10.87
CA GLY A 351 -7.51 7.28 -11.27
C GLY A 351 -6.49 6.17 -11.53
N ALA A 352 -6.46 5.14 -10.68
CA ALA A 352 -5.57 3.99 -10.85
C ALA A 352 -5.82 3.21 -12.14
N ARG A 353 -7.07 3.10 -12.58
CA ARG A 353 -7.39 2.45 -13.86
C ARG A 353 -6.99 3.30 -15.04
N LEU A 354 -7.36 4.58 -15.04
CA LEU A 354 -7.03 5.53 -16.10
C LEU A 354 -5.52 5.71 -16.27
N SER A 355 -4.74 5.59 -15.20
CA SER A 355 -3.29 5.81 -15.20
C SER A 355 -2.45 4.53 -15.08
N PHE A 356 -3.04 3.37 -15.39
CA PHE A 356 -2.38 2.06 -15.47
C PHE A 356 -1.76 1.57 -14.16
N GLY A 357 -2.11 2.14 -13.01
CA GLY A 357 -1.60 1.70 -11.71
C GLY A 357 -1.67 2.76 -10.61
N CYS A 358 -1.00 2.44 -9.51
CA CYS A 358 -0.85 3.29 -8.33
C CYS A 358 0.64 3.55 -8.06
N ASN A 359 0.99 4.05 -6.87
CA ASN A 359 2.39 4.24 -6.46
C ASN A 359 3.25 2.98 -6.62
N ILE A 360 2.67 1.78 -6.53
CA ILE A 360 3.41 0.53 -6.76
C ILE A 360 3.44 0.19 -8.25
N GLY A 361 2.29 0.07 -8.91
CA GLY A 361 2.22 -0.44 -10.29
C GLY A 361 2.68 0.57 -11.36
N ALA A 362 2.43 1.88 -11.16
CA ALA A 362 2.80 2.91 -12.12
C ALA A 362 4.08 3.65 -11.74
N PHE A 363 4.19 4.18 -10.51
CA PHE A 363 5.37 4.94 -10.10
C PHE A 363 6.58 4.02 -9.88
N LEU A 364 6.51 3.09 -8.93
CA LEU A 364 7.64 2.21 -8.62
C LEU A 364 7.93 1.28 -9.79
N ALA A 365 6.96 0.46 -10.18
CA ALA A 365 7.17 -0.54 -11.22
C ALA A 365 7.42 0.08 -12.60
N GLY A 366 6.72 1.16 -12.96
CA GLY A 366 6.91 1.87 -14.22
C GLY A 366 8.30 2.47 -14.36
N ILE A 367 8.78 3.22 -13.35
CA ILE A 367 10.14 3.80 -13.38
C ILE A 367 11.19 2.69 -13.31
N ALA A 368 11.04 1.70 -12.42
CA ALA A 368 11.96 0.59 -12.31
C ALA A 368 12.04 -0.27 -13.59
N SER A 369 10.99 -0.25 -14.40
CA SER A 369 10.94 -0.90 -15.72
C SER A 369 11.47 -0.03 -16.87
N GLY A 370 11.96 1.18 -16.57
CA GLY A 370 12.46 2.11 -17.58
C GLY A 370 11.38 2.69 -18.49
N SER A 371 10.14 2.75 -18.05
CA SER A 371 9.02 3.29 -18.82
C SER A 371 8.76 4.77 -18.51
N LEU A 372 8.60 5.59 -19.55
CA LEU A 372 8.34 7.03 -19.41
C LEU A 372 7.03 7.30 -18.67
N HIS A 373 6.02 6.41 -18.81
CA HIS A 373 4.74 6.59 -18.13
C HIS A 373 4.88 6.72 -16.60
N GLY A 374 5.84 6.03 -15.98
CA GLY A 374 6.06 6.10 -14.54
C GLY A 374 6.53 7.47 -14.06
N TRP A 375 7.36 8.15 -14.84
CA TRP A 375 7.82 9.51 -14.56
C TRP A 375 6.71 10.54 -14.70
N ILE A 376 5.91 10.42 -15.78
CA ILE A 376 4.75 11.28 -16.02
C ILE A 376 3.73 11.07 -14.90
N TRP A 377 3.49 9.80 -14.54
CA TRP A 377 2.61 9.44 -13.43
C TRP A 377 3.04 10.12 -12.13
N PHE A 378 4.34 10.08 -11.81
CA PHE A 378 4.90 10.72 -10.60
C PHE A 378 4.61 12.22 -10.57
N VAL A 379 4.92 12.93 -11.66
CA VAL A 379 4.70 14.38 -11.73
C VAL A 379 3.22 14.74 -11.58
N MET A 380 2.35 14.05 -12.28
CA MET A 380 0.91 14.31 -12.26
C MET A 380 0.27 13.95 -10.92
N ALA A 381 0.64 12.82 -10.33
CA ALA A 381 0.14 12.41 -9.01
C ALA A 381 0.70 13.30 -7.87
N MET A 382 1.93 13.82 -8.01
CA MET A 382 2.47 14.81 -7.10
C MET A 382 1.68 16.12 -7.18
N SER A 383 1.36 16.59 -8.39
CA SER A 383 0.52 17.76 -8.62
C SER A 383 -0.90 17.58 -8.03
N GLY A 384 -1.48 16.40 -8.24
CA GLY A 384 -2.74 16.02 -7.62
C GLY A 384 -2.66 15.98 -6.09
N SER A 385 -1.56 15.47 -5.54
CA SER A 385 -1.35 15.47 -4.09
C SER A 385 -1.27 16.88 -3.51
N TRP A 386 -0.66 17.83 -4.22
CA TRP A 386 -0.64 19.24 -3.82
C TRP A 386 -2.06 19.85 -3.75
N ILE A 387 -2.94 19.51 -4.69
CA ILE A 387 -4.36 19.89 -4.64
C ILE A 387 -5.05 19.19 -3.46
N GLY A 388 -4.86 17.87 -3.34
CA GLY A 388 -5.48 17.06 -2.30
C GLY A 388 -5.14 17.52 -0.88
N ILE A 389 -3.89 17.94 -0.64
CA ILE A 389 -3.45 18.51 0.65
C ILE A 389 -4.24 19.76 0.99
N ARG A 390 -4.50 20.66 0.03
CA ARG A 390 -5.29 21.88 0.25
C ARG A 390 -6.77 21.61 0.55
N LEU A 391 -7.28 20.47 0.13
CA LEU A 391 -8.64 20.06 0.43
C LEU A 391 -8.79 19.43 1.83
N ARG A 392 -7.71 18.93 2.43
CA ARG A 392 -7.72 18.25 3.75
C ARG A 392 -8.38 19.06 4.88
N PRO A 393 -8.12 20.37 5.05
CA PRO A 393 -8.71 21.15 6.14
C PRO A 393 -10.25 21.15 6.13
N TYR A 394 -10.90 21.10 4.94
CA TYR A 394 -12.36 21.01 4.83
C TYR A 394 -12.94 19.73 5.44
N PHE A 395 -12.11 18.69 5.56
CA PHE A 395 -12.48 17.39 6.14
C PHE A 395 -11.97 17.20 7.57
N GLY A 396 -11.40 18.25 8.18
CA GLY A 396 -10.95 18.21 9.57
C GLY A 396 -9.64 17.44 9.81
N PHE A 397 -8.69 17.58 8.86
CA PHE A 397 -7.34 17.07 9.01
C PHE A 397 -6.37 18.17 9.43
#